data_ecd8b26e88591ce3ff8231722e57911d
#
_entry.id   ecd8b26e88591ce3ff8231722e57911d
#
_cell.length_a   1.000
_cell.length_b   1.000
_cell.length_c   1.000
_cell.angle_alpha   90.00
_cell.angle_beta   90.00
_cell.angle_gamma   90.00
#
_symmetry.space_group_name_H-M   'P 1'
#
loop_
_entity.id
_entity.type
_entity.pdbx_description
1 polymer ?
#
loop_
_entity_poly.entity_id
_entity_poly.type
_entity_poly.pdbx_seq_one_letter_code
_entity_poly.pdbx_strand_id
1 'polypeptide(L)'
;VIHLWHDIEVGSDAPEIFNTVVEIPKGCKNKYEVDKKLGIIRVDRVLHSVSTYPHNYGFIPQTYAYDDDPLDVLLLSQILIHPGCVTYSKPIGVMQMVDNGKIDSKIIAVQVGDPAFNHYNDIKDLPSYMLREIKRFFEEYKLLDENKDVLVEDFESSTRAKEIIKACTRRYTEEILPSVRRSQLEYCIHTQTDAKREK
;
A
#
# COMPACT_ATOMS: atom_id res chain seq x y z
N VAL A 1 -7.56 6.99 18.58
CA VAL A 1 -7.18 7.27 17.18
C VAL A 1 -6.88 5.93 16.53
N ILE A 2 -7.47 5.66 15.38
CA ILE A 2 -7.24 4.42 14.61
C ILE A 2 -5.89 4.52 13.92
N HIS A 3 -5.05 3.52 14.07
CA HIS A 3 -3.79 3.39 13.37
C HIS A 3 -4.02 2.68 12.03
N LEU A 4 -3.90 3.38 10.91
CA LEU A 4 -4.28 2.89 9.58
C LEU A 4 -3.54 1.61 9.15
N TRP A 5 -2.30 1.41 9.62
CA TRP A 5 -1.54 0.19 9.31
C TRP A 5 -1.88 -0.98 10.24
N HIS A 6 -2.09 -0.70 11.55
CA HIS A 6 -2.14 -1.75 12.57
C HIS A 6 -3.57 -2.13 12.98
N ASP A 7 -4.52 -1.17 12.96
CA ASP A 7 -5.88 -1.39 13.48
C ASP A 7 -6.90 -1.73 12.38
N ILE A 8 -6.54 -1.51 11.09
CA ILE A 8 -7.36 -1.97 9.96
C ILE A 8 -6.93 -3.40 9.62
N GLU A 9 -7.91 -4.30 9.51
CA GLU A 9 -7.65 -5.69 9.12
C GLU A 9 -7.27 -5.80 7.64
N VAL A 10 -6.43 -6.77 7.30
CA VAL A 10 -6.09 -7.08 5.90
C VAL A 10 -7.33 -7.47 5.08
N GLY A 11 -8.34 -8.02 5.71
CA GLY A 11 -9.57 -8.54 5.11
C GLY A 11 -9.72 -10.05 5.28
N SER A 12 -10.94 -10.52 5.57
CA SER A 12 -11.23 -11.94 5.84
C SER A 12 -10.95 -12.86 4.66
N ASP A 13 -11.09 -12.32 3.45
CA ASP A 13 -10.93 -13.07 2.19
C ASP A 13 -9.54 -12.88 1.55
N ALA A 14 -8.60 -12.26 2.27
CA ALA A 14 -7.25 -12.07 1.77
C ALA A 14 -6.56 -13.43 1.51
N PRO A 15 -5.85 -13.57 0.40
CA PRO A 15 -5.44 -12.56 -0.56
C PRO A 15 -6.40 -12.36 -1.75
N GLU A 16 -7.54 -13.04 -1.79
CA GLU A 16 -8.48 -12.96 -2.94
C GLU A 16 -9.13 -11.58 -3.01
N ILE A 17 -9.63 -11.08 -1.87
CA ILE A 17 -10.14 -9.73 -1.66
C ILE A 17 -9.52 -9.22 -0.35
N PHE A 18 -8.95 -8.03 -0.40
CA PHE A 18 -8.28 -7.41 0.75
C PHE A 18 -8.63 -5.94 0.88
N ASN A 19 -8.37 -5.37 2.04
CA ASN A 19 -8.50 -3.94 2.27
C ASN A 19 -7.28 -3.20 1.74
N THR A 20 -7.52 -2.10 1.02
CA THR A 20 -6.50 -1.11 0.65
C THR A 20 -6.79 0.19 1.38
N VAL A 21 -5.82 0.71 2.09
CA VAL A 21 -5.83 2.10 2.59
C VAL A 21 -5.22 2.97 1.51
N VAL A 22 -5.98 3.94 1.01
CA VAL A 22 -5.49 4.86 -0.02
C VAL A 22 -4.68 5.97 0.63
N GLU A 23 -3.48 6.21 0.13
CA GLU A 23 -2.61 7.33 0.52
C GLU A 23 -2.66 8.44 -0.51
N ILE A 24 -2.50 8.09 -1.79
CA ILE A 24 -2.31 9.06 -2.88
C ILE A 24 -3.43 8.90 -3.91
N PRO A 25 -4.25 9.94 -4.11
CA PRO A 25 -5.28 9.91 -5.13
C PRO A 25 -4.71 9.87 -6.55
N LYS A 26 -5.41 9.22 -7.47
CA LYS A 26 -5.17 9.32 -8.91
C LYS A 26 -5.08 10.79 -9.35
N GLY A 27 -4.07 11.11 -10.15
CA GLY A 27 -3.81 12.45 -10.67
C GLY A 27 -3.11 13.39 -9.67
N CYS A 28 -2.77 12.91 -8.47
CA CYS A 28 -2.10 13.70 -7.46
C CYS A 28 -0.58 13.75 -7.70
N LYS A 29 0.02 14.88 -7.36
CA LYS A 29 1.46 15.11 -7.37
C LYS A 29 2.09 15.10 -5.98
N ASN A 30 1.27 15.25 -4.93
CA ASN A 30 1.74 15.11 -3.57
C ASN A 30 1.96 13.64 -3.25
N LYS A 31 3.14 13.30 -2.74
CA LYS A 31 3.41 12.01 -2.13
C LYS A 31 2.95 12.07 -0.68
N TYR A 32 1.95 11.27 -0.36
CA TYR A 32 1.49 11.04 1.02
C TYR A 32 1.99 9.68 1.47
N GLU A 33 2.24 9.54 2.76
CA GLU A 33 2.69 8.30 3.41
C GLU A 33 1.99 8.13 4.76
N VAL A 34 1.76 6.89 5.16
CA VAL A 34 1.34 6.61 6.53
C VAL A 34 2.52 6.86 7.49
N ASP A 35 2.31 7.72 8.48
CA ASP A 35 3.24 7.86 9.59
C ASP A 35 3.20 6.59 10.43
N LYS A 36 4.26 5.78 10.38
CA LYS A 36 4.35 4.47 11.06
C LYS A 36 4.22 4.55 12.59
N LYS A 37 4.46 5.71 13.18
CA LYS A 37 4.36 5.93 14.63
C LYS A 37 2.97 6.40 15.05
N LEU A 38 2.35 7.26 14.24
CA LEU A 38 1.08 7.90 14.56
C LEU A 38 -0.12 7.22 13.86
N GLY A 39 0.12 6.46 12.80
CA GLY A 39 -0.89 5.78 12.02
C GLY A 39 -1.77 6.68 11.16
N ILE A 40 -1.36 7.94 10.95
CA ILE A 40 -2.08 8.93 10.15
C ILE A 40 -1.40 9.17 8.82
N ILE A 41 -2.12 9.70 7.83
CA ILE A 41 -1.55 10.11 6.56
C ILE A 41 -0.85 11.46 6.71
N ARG A 42 0.39 11.55 6.23
CA ARG A 42 1.20 12.79 6.18
C ARG A 42 1.62 13.09 4.75
N VAL A 43 1.82 14.36 4.43
CA VAL A 43 2.51 14.77 3.21
C VAL A 43 4.01 14.55 3.42
N ASP A 44 4.62 13.67 2.62
CA ASP A 44 6.07 13.51 2.57
C ASP A 44 6.69 14.63 1.73
N ARG A 45 6.33 14.71 0.45
CA ARG A 45 6.82 15.72 -0.48
C ARG A 45 5.91 15.90 -1.68
N VAL A 46 6.18 16.93 -2.47
CA VAL A 46 5.65 17.07 -3.84
C VAL A 46 6.65 16.41 -4.79
N LEU A 47 6.17 15.57 -5.72
CA LEU A 47 7.03 14.95 -6.73
C LEU A 47 7.74 16.04 -7.55
N HIS A 48 9.04 15.91 -7.74
CA HIS A 48 9.83 16.82 -8.58
C HIS A 48 9.57 16.60 -10.08
N SER A 49 9.03 15.43 -10.47
CA SER A 49 8.62 15.11 -11.83
C SER A 49 7.41 15.94 -12.29
N VAL A 50 7.21 16.09 -13.60
CA VAL A 50 5.98 16.61 -14.18
C VAL A 50 4.82 15.61 -14.10
N SER A 51 5.13 14.33 -13.88
CA SER A 51 4.18 13.24 -13.79
C SER A 51 3.35 13.29 -12.50
N THR A 52 2.13 12.77 -12.57
CA THR A 52 1.25 12.50 -11.43
C THR A 52 0.98 11.02 -11.31
N TYR A 53 0.56 10.55 -10.15
CA TYR A 53 0.18 9.15 -9.97
C TYR A 53 -0.92 8.75 -10.97
N PRO A 54 -0.70 7.74 -11.82
CA PRO A 54 -1.65 7.38 -12.88
C PRO A 54 -2.93 6.74 -12.32
N HIS A 55 -2.85 6.12 -11.16
CA HIS A 55 -3.95 5.49 -10.44
C HIS A 55 -3.87 5.83 -8.96
N ASN A 56 -4.91 5.47 -8.19
CA ASN A 56 -4.84 5.59 -6.73
C ASN A 56 -3.71 4.69 -6.21
N TYR A 57 -3.03 5.15 -5.18
CA TYR A 57 -1.92 4.45 -4.58
C TYR A 57 -2.10 4.37 -3.07
N GLY A 58 -1.66 3.30 -2.46
CA GLY A 58 -1.76 3.09 -1.03
C GLY A 58 -1.13 1.78 -0.62
N PHE A 59 -1.59 1.20 0.46
CA PHE A 59 -1.01 -0.02 1.02
C PHE A 59 -2.08 -1.01 1.52
N ILE A 60 -1.65 -2.25 1.70
CA ILE A 60 -2.43 -3.30 2.36
C ILE A 60 -2.13 -3.23 3.86
N PRO A 61 -3.13 -2.97 4.74
CA PRO A 61 -2.91 -2.95 6.18
C PRO A 61 -2.50 -4.34 6.69
N GLN A 62 -1.83 -4.36 7.84
CA GLN A 62 -1.32 -5.60 8.47
C GLN A 62 -0.46 -6.48 7.55
N THR A 63 0.31 -5.84 6.65
CA THR A 63 1.37 -6.45 5.85
C THR A 63 2.71 -5.82 6.16
N TYR A 64 3.81 -6.56 5.90
CA TYR A 64 5.18 -6.07 6.07
C TYR A 64 6.03 -6.54 4.91
N ALA A 65 6.43 -5.63 4.03
CA ALA A 65 7.21 -5.88 2.83
C ALA A 65 8.73 -5.83 3.11
N TYR A 66 9.55 -6.15 2.10
CA TYR A 66 11.00 -6.30 2.26
C TYR A 66 11.78 -4.97 2.31
N ASP A 67 11.11 -3.86 2.05
CA ASP A 67 11.62 -2.49 2.20
C ASP A 67 11.36 -1.88 3.58
N ASP A 68 10.80 -2.67 4.51
CA ASP A 68 10.43 -2.29 5.87
C ASP A 68 9.17 -1.40 5.96
N ASP A 69 8.31 -1.49 4.94
CA ASP A 69 7.05 -0.76 4.82
C ASP A 69 5.84 -1.71 4.68
N PRO A 70 4.60 -1.25 4.88
CA PRO A 70 3.44 -2.02 4.46
C PRO A 70 3.48 -2.27 2.95
N LEU A 71 2.89 -3.37 2.49
CA LEU A 71 2.91 -3.76 1.08
C LEU A 71 2.10 -2.78 0.22
N ASP A 72 2.75 -2.18 -0.74
CA ASP A 72 2.19 -1.17 -1.63
C ASP A 72 1.17 -1.72 -2.65
N VAL A 73 0.18 -0.89 -2.96
CA VAL A 73 -0.87 -1.18 -3.94
C VAL A 73 -1.07 -0.02 -4.90
N LEU A 74 -0.99 -0.30 -6.20
CA LEU A 74 -1.55 0.57 -7.24
C LEU A 74 -2.98 0.11 -7.53
N LEU A 75 -3.95 0.93 -7.14
CA LEU A 75 -5.37 0.60 -7.19
C LEU A 75 -6.05 1.26 -8.39
N LEU A 76 -6.44 0.43 -9.35
CA LEU A 76 -7.14 0.86 -10.56
C LEU A 76 -8.63 1.09 -10.26
N SER A 77 -9.10 2.29 -10.55
CA SER A 77 -10.50 2.68 -10.50
C SER A 77 -10.77 3.87 -11.41
N GLN A 78 -12.05 4.12 -11.73
CA GLN A 78 -12.44 5.23 -12.60
C GLN A 78 -12.06 6.57 -12.00
N ILE A 79 -12.29 6.73 -10.70
CA ILE A 79 -12.25 8.02 -10.00
C ILE A 79 -11.19 7.99 -8.91
N LEU A 80 -10.70 9.16 -8.53
CA LEU A 80 -9.82 9.31 -7.38
C LEU A 80 -10.54 8.93 -6.07
N ILE A 81 -9.78 8.34 -5.17
CA ILE A 81 -10.23 8.02 -3.81
C ILE A 81 -9.40 8.88 -2.85
N HIS A 82 -10.07 9.51 -1.86
CA HIS A 82 -9.41 10.40 -0.92
C HIS A 82 -8.45 9.67 0.02
N PRO A 83 -7.36 10.32 0.45
CA PRO A 83 -6.42 9.77 1.42
C PRO A 83 -7.12 9.34 2.72
N GLY A 84 -6.71 8.19 3.26
CA GLY A 84 -7.28 7.59 4.48
C GLY A 84 -8.55 6.78 4.25
N CYS A 85 -9.14 6.78 3.05
CA CYS A 85 -10.25 5.88 2.73
C CYS A 85 -9.77 4.44 2.62
N VAL A 86 -10.63 3.52 3.10
CA VAL A 86 -10.44 2.07 2.96
C VAL A 86 -11.39 1.54 1.92
N THR A 87 -10.91 0.68 1.03
CA THR A 87 -11.73 0.05 -0.01
C THR A 87 -11.35 -1.41 -0.22
N TYR A 88 -12.32 -2.20 -0.68
CA TYR A 88 -12.07 -3.60 -1.07
C TYR A 88 -11.40 -3.67 -2.44
N SER A 89 -10.32 -4.43 -2.50
CA SER A 89 -9.47 -4.57 -3.67
C SER A 89 -9.24 -6.02 -4.03
N LYS A 90 -9.16 -6.31 -5.32
CA LYS A 90 -8.87 -7.64 -5.88
C LYS A 90 -7.52 -7.55 -6.62
N PRO A 91 -6.52 -8.42 -6.29
CA PRO A 91 -5.23 -8.39 -6.96
C PRO A 91 -5.35 -8.98 -8.37
N ILE A 92 -4.81 -8.29 -9.35
CA ILE A 92 -4.75 -8.75 -10.74
C ILE A 92 -3.31 -8.99 -11.22
N GLY A 93 -2.32 -8.55 -10.46
CA GLY A 93 -0.91 -8.76 -10.75
C GLY A 93 -0.01 -8.04 -9.76
N VAL A 94 1.28 -8.11 -10.03
CA VAL A 94 2.31 -7.40 -9.29
C VAL A 94 3.36 -6.85 -10.25
N MET A 95 3.83 -5.65 -10.00
CA MET A 95 5.00 -5.06 -10.64
C MET A 95 6.17 -5.20 -9.67
N GLN A 96 7.23 -5.85 -10.13
CA GLN A 96 8.48 -5.94 -9.38
C GLN A 96 9.36 -4.75 -9.69
N MET A 97 9.90 -4.14 -8.65
CA MET A 97 10.92 -3.11 -8.81
C MET A 97 11.98 -3.22 -7.72
N VAL A 98 13.12 -2.62 -7.99
CA VAL A 98 14.21 -2.46 -7.02
C VAL A 98 14.40 -0.95 -6.82
N ASP A 99 14.26 -0.52 -5.58
CA ASP A 99 14.49 0.88 -5.17
C ASP A 99 15.68 0.92 -4.20
N ASN A 100 16.75 1.60 -4.61
CA ASN A 100 17.99 1.68 -3.81
C ASN A 100 18.51 0.31 -3.32
N GLY A 101 18.43 -0.71 -4.17
CA GLY A 101 18.90 -2.07 -3.89
C GLY A 101 17.96 -2.93 -3.04
N LYS A 102 16.79 -2.45 -2.64
CA LYS A 102 15.75 -3.23 -1.96
C LYS A 102 14.64 -3.63 -2.93
N ILE A 103 14.13 -4.86 -2.77
CA ILE A 103 12.95 -5.32 -3.49
C ILE A 103 11.74 -4.53 -3.00
N ASP A 104 11.03 -3.88 -3.92
CA ASP A 104 9.89 -3.03 -3.68
C ASP A 104 8.75 -3.44 -4.63
N SER A 105 7.98 -4.45 -4.21
CA SER A 105 6.88 -5.01 -5.02
C SER A 105 5.64 -4.13 -4.90
N LYS A 106 5.02 -3.78 -6.04
CA LYS A 106 3.77 -3.03 -6.11
C LYS A 106 2.64 -3.95 -6.57
N ILE A 107 1.69 -4.25 -5.70
CA ILE A 107 0.49 -5.00 -6.09
C ILE A 107 -0.34 -4.15 -7.03
N ILE A 108 -0.73 -4.72 -8.16
CA ILE A 108 -1.68 -4.11 -9.07
C ILE A 108 -3.05 -4.71 -8.77
N ALA A 109 -3.98 -3.86 -8.36
CA ALA A 109 -5.31 -4.30 -7.93
C ALA A 109 -6.40 -3.45 -8.57
N VAL A 110 -7.62 -3.99 -8.61
CA VAL A 110 -8.82 -3.27 -9.04
C VAL A 110 -9.77 -3.11 -7.85
N GLN A 111 -10.48 -1.98 -7.80
CA GLN A 111 -11.52 -1.76 -6.81
C GLN A 111 -12.72 -2.69 -7.10
N VAL A 112 -13.13 -3.49 -6.12
CA VAL A 112 -14.19 -4.50 -6.28
C VAL A 112 -15.53 -3.88 -6.65
N GLY A 113 -15.84 -2.72 -6.10
CA GLY A 113 -17.09 -2.00 -6.35
C GLY A 113 -17.12 -1.17 -7.65
N ASP A 114 -16.04 -1.13 -8.43
CA ASP A 114 -15.98 -0.34 -9.66
C ASP A 114 -16.32 -1.18 -10.90
N PRO A 115 -17.49 -0.95 -11.53
CA PRO A 115 -17.93 -1.75 -12.67
C PRO A 115 -17.05 -1.61 -13.92
N ALA A 116 -16.24 -0.54 -14.03
CA ALA A 116 -15.33 -0.37 -15.16
C ALA A 116 -14.05 -1.20 -15.02
N PHE A 117 -13.68 -1.62 -13.81
CA PHE A 117 -12.43 -2.33 -13.56
C PHE A 117 -12.59 -3.70 -12.91
N ASN A 118 -13.70 -3.98 -12.22
CA ASN A 118 -13.87 -5.22 -11.45
C ASN A 118 -13.90 -6.51 -12.28
N HIS A 119 -14.07 -6.41 -13.60
CA HIS A 119 -14.07 -7.54 -14.51
C HIS A 119 -12.66 -8.07 -14.85
N TYR A 120 -11.60 -7.28 -14.62
CA TYR A 120 -10.21 -7.75 -14.78
C TYR A 120 -9.85 -8.74 -13.68
N ASN A 121 -9.18 -9.85 -14.04
CA ASN A 121 -8.80 -10.92 -13.11
C ASN A 121 -7.31 -11.23 -13.14
N ASP A 122 -6.61 -10.83 -14.21
CA ASP A 122 -5.16 -10.98 -14.33
C ASP A 122 -4.58 -9.74 -15.04
N ILE A 123 -3.28 -9.53 -14.84
CA ILE A 123 -2.56 -8.41 -15.43
C ILE A 123 -2.64 -8.42 -16.97
N LYS A 124 -2.78 -9.60 -17.57
CA LYS A 124 -2.90 -9.79 -19.02
C LYS A 124 -4.22 -9.28 -19.60
N ASP A 125 -5.22 -9.10 -18.74
CA ASP A 125 -6.51 -8.56 -19.16
C ASP A 125 -6.44 -7.05 -19.41
N LEU A 126 -5.42 -6.37 -18.85
CA LEU A 126 -5.25 -4.93 -19.02
C LEU A 126 -4.75 -4.59 -20.43
N PRO A 127 -5.23 -3.47 -21.00
CA PRO A 127 -4.67 -2.92 -22.22
C PRO A 127 -3.15 -2.66 -22.07
N SER A 128 -2.38 -3.08 -23.05
CA SER A 128 -0.89 -2.98 -23.00
C SER A 128 -0.38 -1.55 -22.81
N TYR A 129 -1.13 -0.53 -23.25
CA TYR A 129 -0.73 0.85 -23.03
C TYR A 129 -0.76 1.25 -21.55
N MET A 130 -1.74 0.72 -20.77
CA MET A 130 -1.82 1.00 -19.33
C MET A 130 -0.62 0.44 -18.58
N LEU A 131 -0.17 -0.76 -18.94
CA LEU A 131 1.03 -1.35 -18.36
C LEU A 131 2.28 -0.51 -18.66
N ARG A 132 2.39 0.01 -19.89
CA ARG A 132 3.48 0.92 -20.26
C ARG A 132 3.42 2.25 -19.51
N GLU A 133 2.22 2.81 -19.32
CA GLU A 133 2.01 4.05 -18.56
C GLU A 133 2.43 3.87 -17.10
N ILE A 134 1.98 2.78 -16.45
CA ILE A 134 2.35 2.44 -15.08
C ILE A 134 3.87 2.26 -14.95
N LYS A 135 4.47 1.43 -15.83
CA LYS A 135 5.92 1.19 -15.84
C LYS A 135 6.69 2.49 -15.98
N ARG A 136 6.31 3.32 -16.95
CA ARG A 136 6.97 4.60 -17.22
C ARG A 136 6.89 5.58 -16.05
N PHE A 137 5.74 5.65 -15.39
CA PHE A 137 5.60 6.46 -14.18
C PHE A 137 6.62 6.07 -13.11
N PHE A 138 6.75 4.78 -12.78
CA PHE A 138 7.67 4.32 -11.74
C PHE A 138 9.15 4.41 -12.15
N GLU A 139 9.46 4.34 -13.44
CA GLU A 139 10.81 4.61 -13.95
C GLU A 139 11.21 6.09 -13.80
N GLU A 140 10.24 7.01 -13.86
CA GLU A 140 10.52 8.44 -13.97
C GLU A 140 10.18 9.27 -12.72
N TYR A 141 9.31 8.80 -11.83
CA TYR A 141 8.79 9.62 -10.75
C TYR A 141 9.85 10.11 -9.74
N LYS A 142 10.99 9.42 -9.67
CA LYS A 142 12.16 9.79 -8.85
C LYS A 142 13.35 10.31 -9.68
N LEU A 143 13.22 10.44 -10.99
CA LEU A 143 14.35 10.76 -11.88
C LEU A 143 15.04 12.10 -11.54
N LEU A 144 14.30 13.07 -11.00
CA LEU A 144 14.84 14.37 -10.57
C LEU A 144 15.21 14.39 -9.07
N ASP A 145 15.05 13.29 -8.36
CA ASP A 145 15.51 13.16 -6.97
C ASP A 145 17.00 12.79 -6.97
N GLU A 146 17.78 13.40 -6.09
CA GLU A 146 19.23 13.12 -6.02
C GLU A 146 19.50 11.68 -5.58
N ASN A 147 20.40 11.00 -6.32
CA ASN A 147 20.96 9.67 -6.00
C ASN A 147 19.92 8.55 -5.79
N LYS A 148 18.91 8.43 -6.66
CA LYS A 148 17.96 7.33 -6.58
C LYS A 148 17.96 6.47 -7.83
N ASP A 149 18.43 5.23 -7.67
CA ASP A 149 18.40 4.20 -8.71
C ASP A 149 17.11 3.38 -8.55
N VAL A 150 16.24 3.47 -9.54
CA VAL A 150 15.03 2.67 -9.66
C VAL A 150 15.13 1.77 -10.88
N LEU A 151 14.99 0.46 -10.66
CA LEU A 151 14.86 -0.52 -11.73
C LEU A 151 13.47 -1.12 -11.68
N VAL A 152 12.66 -0.89 -12.72
CA VAL A 152 11.35 -1.50 -12.86
C VAL A 152 11.48 -2.74 -13.74
N GLU A 153 11.18 -3.90 -13.17
CA GLU A 153 11.15 -5.18 -13.87
C GLU A 153 9.82 -5.36 -14.62
N ASP A 154 9.46 -6.61 -14.91
CA ASP A 154 8.22 -6.93 -15.59
C ASP A 154 7.05 -7.11 -14.61
N PHE A 155 5.85 -7.14 -15.19
CA PHE A 155 4.63 -7.48 -14.46
C PHE A 155 4.47 -9.00 -14.37
N GLU A 156 4.04 -9.48 -13.20
CA GLU A 156 3.73 -10.88 -12.95
C GLU A 156 2.23 -11.06 -12.65
N SER A 157 1.77 -12.30 -12.70
CA SER A 157 0.34 -12.68 -12.63
C SER A 157 -0.33 -12.37 -11.29
N SER A 158 -1.66 -12.45 -11.28
CA SER A 158 -2.48 -12.38 -10.06
C SER A 158 -2.11 -13.48 -9.05
N THR A 159 -1.71 -14.67 -9.50
CA THR A 159 -1.23 -15.75 -8.62
C THR A 159 0.00 -15.31 -7.85
N ARG A 160 0.98 -14.70 -8.52
CA ARG A 160 2.19 -14.20 -7.87
C ARG A 160 1.89 -13.07 -6.88
N ALA A 161 1.00 -12.16 -7.23
CA ALA A 161 0.53 -11.11 -6.32
C ALA A 161 -0.05 -11.71 -5.02
N LYS A 162 -0.89 -12.72 -5.13
CA LYS A 162 -1.49 -13.41 -3.97
C LYS A 162 -0.45 -14.09 -3.07
N GLU A 163 0.58 -14.70 -3.65
CA GLU A 163 1.70 -15.28 -2.89
C GLU A 163 2.44 -14.22 -2.08
N ILE A 164 2.72 -13.06 -2.68
CA ILE A 164 3.40 -11.95 -2.01
C ILE A 164 2.54 -11.38 -0.89
N ILE A 165 1.24 -11.18 -1.12
CA ILE A 165 0.30 -10.71 -0.08
C ILE A 165 0.33 -11.68 1.12
N LYS A 166 0.23 -12.99 0.89
CA LYS A 166 0.31 -14.01 1.96
C LYS A 166 1.64 -13.93 2.72
N ALA A 167 2.75 -13.82 2.00
CA ALA A 167 4.07 -13.73 2.62
C ALA A 167 4.21 -12.47 3.49
N CYS A 168 3.79 -11.31 3.00
CA CYS A 168 3.86 -10.04 3.73
C CYS A 168 2.90 -9.99 4.93
N THR A 169 1.71 -10.61 4.83
CA THR A 169 0.78 -10.75 5.97
C THR A 169 1.38 -11.64 7.06
N ARG A 170 2.01 -12.76 6.67
CA ARG A 170 2.70 -13.63 7.62
C ARG A 170 3.86 -12.91 8.31
N ARG A 171 4.70 -12.21 7.54
CA ARG A 171 5.81 -11.41 8.10
C ARG A 171 5.31 -10.36 9.11
N TYR A 172 4.23 -9.65 8.80
CA TYR A 172 3.63 -8.71 9.73
C TYR A 172 3.23 -9.40 11.05
N THR A 173 2.58 -10.55 10.96
CA THR A 173 2.14 -11.31 12.14
C THR A 173 3.32 -11.78 13.00
N GLU A 174 4.42 -12.19 12.38
CA GLU A 174 5.60 -12.73 13.05
C GLU A 174 6.54 -11.63 13.57
N GLU A 175 6.76 -10.58 12.79
CA GLU A 175 7.80 -9.58 13.07
C GLU A 175 7.26 -8.29 13.71
N ILE A 176 6.05 -7.82 13.36
CA ILE A 176 5.51 -6.52 13.76
C ILE A 176 4.46 -6.64 14.86
N LEU A 177 3.47 -7.52 14.68
CA LEU A 177 2.33 -7.64 15.59
C LEU A 177 2.70 -7.88 17.08
N PRO A 178 3.76 -8.63 17.43
CA PRO A 178 4.16 -8.80 18.84
C PRO A 178 4.54 -7.47 19.53
N SER A 179 5.21 -6.58 18.81
CA SER A 179 5.60 -5.27 19.33
C SER A 179 4.40 -4.32 19.47
N VAL A 180 3.51 -4.33 18.48
CA VAL A 180 2.25 -3.54 18.51
C VAL A 180 1.39 -3.94 19.71
N ARG A 181 1.18 -5.23 19.94
CA ARG A 181 0.42 -5.75 21.10
C ARG A 181 1.05 -5.36 22.43
N ARG A 182 2.38 -5.39 22.54
CA ARG A 182 3.09 -4.96 23.74
C ARG A 182 2.85 -3.48 24.04
N SER A 183 2.99 -2.62 23.05
CA SER A 183 2.76 -1.18 23.20
C SER A 183 1.31 -0.86 23.58
N GLN A 184 0.33 -1.57 23.03
CA GLN A 184 -1.08 -1.41 23.38
C GLN A 184 -1.35 -1.83 24.83
N LEU A 185 -0.77 -2.94 25.30
CA LEU A 185 -0.86 -3.39 26.68
C LEU A 185 -0.25 -2.39 27.67
N GLU A 186 0.93 -1.86 27.38
CA GLU A 186 1.61 -0.85 28.21
C GLU A 186 0.77 0.42 28.32
N TYR A 187 0.19 0.89 27.21
CA TYR A 187 -0.72 2.03 27.21
C TYR A 187 -1.96 1.79 28.09
N CYS A 188 -2.61 0.63 27.99
CA CYS A 188 -3.77 0.28 28.82
C CYS A 188 -3.43 0.23 30.31
N ILE A 189 -2.26 -0.28 30.70
CA ILE A 189 -1.81 -0.33 32.10
C ILE A 189 -1.60 1.07 32.65
N HIS A 190 -0.93 1.95 31.91
CA HIS A 190 -0.67 3.33 32.34
C HIS A 190 -1.95 4.12 32.54
N THR A 191 -2.89 4.04 31.58
CA THR A 191 -4.17 4.76 31.68
C THR A 191 -5.03 4.29 32.86
N GLN A 192 -5.00 2.99 33.22
CA GLN A 192 -5.70 2.46 34.39
C GLN A 192 -5.05 2.89 35.72
N THR A 193 -3.74 3.08 35.71
CA THR A 193 -2.99 3.50 36.91
C THR A 193 -3.24 4.97 37.21
N ASP A 194 -3.29 5.82 36.18
CA ASP A 194 -3.57 7.25 36.34
C ASP A 194 -5.01 7.52 36.78
N ALA A 195 -5.98 6.79 36.21
CA ALA A 195 -7.39 6.87 36.64
C ALA A 195 -7.64 6.42 38.10
N LYS A 196 -6.72 5.64 38.69
CA LYS A 196 -6.77 5.27 40.12
C LYS A 196 -6.10 6.27 41.05
N ARG A 197 -5.23 7.14 40.54
CA ARG A 197 -4.54 8.19 41.30
C ARG A 197 -5.37 9.48 41.45
N GLU A 198 -6.36 9.65 40.55
CA GLU A 198 -7.25 10.82 40.55
C GLU A 198 -8.56 10.60 41.37
N LYS A 199 -8.68 9.46 42.02
CA LYS A 199 -9.78 9.13 42.97
C LYS A 199 -9.23 9.09 44.40
#